data_85e707d738b0c82d32aa7b7e7ae65b6e
#
_entry.id   85e707d738b0c82d32aa7b7e7ae65b6e
#
_cell.length_a   1.000
_cell.length_b   1.000
_cell.length_c   1.000
_cell.angle_alpha   90.00
_cell.angle_beta   90.00
_cell.angle_gamma   90.00
#
_symmetry.space_group_name_H-M   'P 1'
#
loop_
_entity.id
_entity.type
_entity.pdbx_description
1 polymer ?
#
loop_
_entity_poly.entity_id
_entity_poly.type
_entity_poly.pdbx_seq_one_letter_code
_entity_poly.pdbx_strand_id
1 'polypeptide(L)'
;MQINSTVNQAINKQIGVELGAYLQYLTISTYFDVEGLSELAAFFKAQSEDERDHAERFINHVVAFNGKLEIPAIEAPVSTVSSVIEAAKLSLDWEMKVTDEINNLMKLAASEGDHITENFLTWFLDEQLEELSTMNKLLKVAKRAGDNELAVEEFMVRQRGQQQPNSPSEGE
;
A
#
# COMPACT_ATOMS: atom_id res chain seq x y z
N MET A 1 4.58 -15.15 25.39
CA MET A 1 5.85 -14.53 24.96
C MET A 1 5.59 -13.04 24.82
N GLN A 2 6.52 -12.18 25.22
CA GLN A 2 6.34 -10.74 25.10
C GLN A 2 7.27 -10.22 24.01
N ILE A 3 6.77 -9.36 23.14
CA ILE A 3 7.57 -8.73 22.09
C ILE A 3 8.69 -7.86 22.70
N ASN A 4 9.84 -7.79 22.06
CA ASN A 4 10.92 -6.88 22.44
C ASN A 4 10.43 -5.41 22.39
N SER A 5 10.76 -4.60 23.38
CA SER A 5 10.26 -3.22 23.49
C SER A 5 10.73 -2.32 22.33
N THR A 6 11.95 -2.52 21.84
CA THR A 6 12.51 -1.77 20.70
C THR A 6 11.79 -2.12 19.40
N VAL A 7 11.57 -3.43 19.17
CA VAL A 7 10.80 -3.93 18.02
C VAL A 7 9.35 -3.44 18.10
N ASN A 8 8.72 -3.51 19.28
CA ASN A 8 7.35 -3.02 19.48
C ASN A 8 7.21 -1.53 19.11
N GLN A 9 8.15 -0.70 19.53
CA GLN A 9 8.14 0.73 19.17
C GLN A 9 8.29 0.95 17.66
N ALA A 10 9.14 0.17 16.98
CA ALA A 10 9.32 0.26 15.54
C ALA A 10 8.07 -0.21 14.78
N ILE A 11 7.41 -1.27 15.24
CA ILE A 11 6.12 -1.72 14.67
C ILE A 11 5.03 -0.65 14.84
N ASN A 12 4.95 0.00 16.00
CA ASN A 12 3.97 1.08 16.19
C ASN A 12 4.20 2.25 15.22
N LYS A 13 5.46 2.57 14.89
CA LYS A 13 5.77 3.56 13.84
C LYS A 13 5.31 3.08 12.47
N GLN A 14 5.54 1.79 12.15
CA GLN A 14 5.11 1.21 10.88
C GLN A 14 3.59 1.24 10.74
N ILE A 15 2.83 0.93 11.80
CA ILE A 15 1.37 1.09 11.80
C ILE A 15 0.96 2.51 11.39
N GLY A 16 1.67 3.52 11.88
CA GLY A 16 1.43 4.91 11.47
C GLY A 16 1.74 5.19 10.00
N VAL A 17 2.76 4.52 9.44
CA VAL A 17 3.12 4.63 8.01
C VAL A 17 2.04 4.03 7.12
N GLU A 18 1.54 2.82 7.44
CA GLU A 18 0.45 2.15 6.70
C GLU A 18 -0.86 2.95 6.77
N LEU A 19 -1.22 3.44 7.96
CA LEU A 19 -2.40 4.31 8.11
C LEU A 19 -2.24 5.64 7.35
N GLY A 20 -1.03 6.15 7.22
CA GLY A 20 -0.71 7.31 6.37
C GLY A 20 -0.92 6.99 4.89
N ALA A 21 -0.47 5.82 4.42
CA ALA A 21 -0.70 5.33 3.06
C ALA A 21 -2.19 5.15 2.78
N TYR A 22 -2.93 4.53 3.70
CA TYR A 22 -4.39 4.40 3.63
C TYR A 22 -5.07 5.76 3.37
N LEU A 23 -4.75 6.77 4.17
CA LEU A 23 -5.34 8.12 4.03
C LEU A 23 -4.91 8.78 2.72
N GLN A 24 -3.66 8.61 2.30
CA GLN A 24 -3.14 9.16 1.06
C GLN A 24 -3.85 8.55 -0.15
N TYR A 25 -3.98 7.23 -0.22
CA TYR A 25 -4.65 6.56 -1.33
C TYR A 25 -6.15 6.84 -1.37
N LEU A 26 -6.80 6.94 -0.20
CA LEU A 26 -8.19 7.38 -0.11
C LEU A 26 -8.37 8.80 -0.68
N THR A 27 -7.44 9.71 -0.40
CA THR A 27 -7.47 11.08 -0.91
C THR A 27 -7.29 11.10 -2.44
N ILE A 28 -6.35 10.30 -2.98
CA ILE A 28 -6.14 10.17 -4.43
C ILE A 28 -7.38 9.55 -5.11
N SER A 29 -7.97 8.51 -4.49
CA SER A 29 -9.21 7.89 -4.98
C SER A 29 -10.34 8.92 -5.14
N THR A 30 -10.52 9.76 -4.11
CA THR A 30 -11.55 10.81 -4.13
C THR A 30 -11.28 11.86 -5.22
N TYR A 31 -10.03 12.22 -5.45
CA TYR A 31 -9.64 13.12 -6.54
C TYR A 31 -10.10 12.56 -7.90
N PHE A 32 -9.76 11.30 -8.20
CA PHE A 32 -10.15 10.67 -9.47
C PHE A 32 -11.65 10.48 -9.63
N ASP A 33 -12.38 10.23 -8.54
CA ASP A 33 -13.84 10.14 -8.58
C ASP A 33 -14.47 11.49 -8.98
N VAL A 34 -13.96 12.60 -8.43
CA VAL A 34 -14.39 13.97 -8.80
C VAL A 34 -14.05 14.30 -10.26
N GLU A 35 -12.91 13.85 -10.77
CA GLU A 35 -12.50 14.05 -12.18
C GLU A 35 -13.23 13.10 -13.16
N GLY A 36 -14.07 12.18 -12.67
CA GLY A 36 -14.81 11.23 -13.50
C GLY A 36 -13.96 10.07 -14.03
N LEU A 37 -12.80 9.78 -13.42
CA LEU A 37 -11.88 8.71 -13.75
C LEU A 37 -12.15 7.51 -12.84
N SER A 38 -13.25 6.82 -13.07
CA SER A 38 -13.83 5.84 -12.15
C SER A 38 -12.98 4.59 -11.93
N GLU A 39 -12.19 4.15 -12.92
CA GLU A 39 -11.32 2.99 -12.78
C GLU A 39 -10.08 3.33 -11.94
N LEU A 40 -9.51 4.52 -12.13
CA LEU A 40 -8.44 5.02 -11.28
C LEU A 40 -8.93 5.26 -9.85
N ALA A 41 -10.13 5.81 -9.67
CA ALA A 41 -10.75 5.96 -8.37
C ALA A 41 -10.92 4.62 -7.66
N ALA A 42 -11.44 3.59 -8.37
CA ALA A 42 -11.61 2.25 -7.83
C ALA A 42 -10.26 1.58 -7.50
N PHE A 43 -9.25 1.76 -8.35
CA PHE A 43 -7.91 1.25 -8.11
C PHE A 43 -7.32 1.82 -6.82
N PHE A 44 -7.29 3.14 -6.67
CA PHE A 44 -6.74 3.78 -5.46
C PHE A 44 -7.60 3.52 -4.22
N LYS A 45 -8.91 3.26 -4.39
CA LYS A 45 -9.76 2.80 -3.29
C LYS A 45 -9.35 1.41 -2.80
N ALA A 46 -9.10 0.48 -3.71
CA ALA A 46 -8.60 -0.86 -3.37
C ALA A 46 -7.25 -0.77 -2.65
N GLN A 47 -6.29 -0.01 -3.21
CA GLN A 47 -5.00 0.23 -2.56
C GLN A 47 -5.16 0.80 -1.15
N SER A 48 -6.10 1.74 -0.94
CA SER A 48 -6.33 2.25 0.42
C SER A 48 -6.81 1.17 1.38
N GLU A 49 -7.68 0.25 0.95
CA GLU A 49 -8.14 -0.84 1.80
C GLU A 49 -7.02 -1.85 2.10
N ASP A 50 -6.13 -2.12 1.13
CA ASP A 50 -4.96 -2.98 1.34
C ASP A 50 -4.04 -2.39 2.42
N GLU A 51 -3.77 -1.08 2.40
CA GLU A 51 -2.96 -0.41 3.42
C GLU A 51 -3.60 -0.43 4.81
N ARG A 52 -4.93 -0.33 4.88
CA ARG A 52 -5.63 -0.53 6.14
C ARG A 52 -5.42 -1.94 6.68
N ASP A 53 -5.52 -2.94 5.82
CA ASP A 53 -5.33 -4.35 6.18
C ASP A 53 -3.87 -4.62 6.58
N HIS A 54 -2.88 -3.94 5.97
CA HIS A 54 -1.47 -3.95 6.38
C HIS A 54 -1.32 -3.42 7.82
N ALA A 55 -1.91 -2.26 8.12
CA ALA A 55 -1.91 -1.71 9.47
C ALA A 55 -2.54 -2.68 10.50
N GLU A 56 -3.68 -3.30 10.14
CA GLU A 56 -4.35 -4.28 11.00
C GLU A 56 -3.49 -5.52 11.25
N ARG A 57 -2.72 -6.00 10.27
CA ARG A 57 -1.77 -7.12 10.47
C ARG A 57 -0.71 -6.78 11.51
N PHE A 58 -0.12 -5.58 11.44
CA PHE A 58 0.85 -5.11 12.45
C PHE A 58 0.21 -4.98 13.83
N ILE A 59 -1.00 -4.42 13.92
CA ILE A 59 -1.77 -4.32 15.18
C ILE A 59 -1.99 -5.70 15.79
N ASN A 60 -2.43 -6.66 14.98
CA ASN A 60 -2.69 -8.02 15.43
C ASN A 60 -1.40 -8.72 15.90
N HIS A 61 -0.25 -8.47 15.25
CA HIS A 61 1.04 -8.97 15.69
C HIS A 61 1.41 -8.40 17.07
N VAL A 62 1.28 -7.09 17.27
CA VAL A 62 1.52 -6.44 18.57
C VAL A 62 0.66 -7.06 19.67
N VAL A 63 -0.64 -7.24 19.41
CA VAL A 63 -1.60 -7.81 20.37
C VAL A 63 -1.27 -9.27 20.69
N ALA A 64 -0.97 -10.09 19.67
CA ALA A 64 -0.66 -11.52 19.83
C ALA A 64 0.57 -11.76 20.74
N PHE A 65 1.51 -10.83 20.76
CA PHE A 65 2.73 -10.92 21.56
C PHE A 65 2.73 -10.01 22.79
N ASN A 66 1.54 -9.64 23.29
CA ASN A 66 1.36 -8.78 24.47
C ASN A 66 2.16 -7.48 24.42
N GLY A 67 2.32 -6.92 23.22
CA GLY A 67 2.92 -5.61 23.00
C GLY A 67 1.96 -4.48 23.39
N LYS A 68 2.50 -3.29 23.51
CA LYS A 68 1.72 -2.07 23.74
C LYS A 68 1.43 -1.40 22.39
N LEU A 69 0.15 -1.24 22.07
CA LEU A 69 -0.27 -0.47 20.89
C LEU A 69 -0.18 1.03 21.20
N GLU A 70 0.62 1.75 20.44
CA GLU A 70 0.80 3.20 20.52
C GLU A 70 0.86 3.78 19.11
N ILE A 71 -0.32 4.03 18.52
CA ILE A 71 -0.41 4.60 17.17
C ILE A 71 0.12 6.05 17.22
N PRO A 72 1.14 6.40 16.39
CA PRO A 72 1.66 7.76 16.36
C PRO A 72 0.68 8.73 15.70
N ALA A 73 0.98 10.03 15.79
CA ALA A 73 0.27 11.02 15.00
C ALA A 73 0.51 10.76 13.50
N ILE A 74 -0.55 10.78 12.71
CA ILE A 74 -0.51 10.58 11.27
C ILE A 74 -0.54 11.96 10.60
N GLU A 75 0.40 12.19 9.68
CA GLU A 75 0.44 13.44 8.90
C GLU A 75 -0.75 13.52 7.94
N ALA A 76 -1.21 14.74 7.70
CA ALA A 76 -2.28 14.97 6.74
C ALA A 76 -1.82 14.55 5.33
N PRO A 77 -2.67 13.85 4.56
CA PRO A 77 -2.33 13.45 3.20
C PRO A 77 -2.14 14.67 2.29
N VAL A 78 -1.31 14.51 1.26
CA VAL A 78 -1.16 15.50 0.20
C VAL A 78 -2.48 15.55 -0.60
N SER A 79 -3.14 16.71 -0.61
CA SER A 79 -4.44 16.93 -1.24
C SER A 79 -4.35 17.68 -2.59
N THR A 80 -3.14 18.01 -3.03
CA THR A 80 -2.89 18.84 -4.24
C THR A 80 -2.53 18.02 -5.47
N VAL A 81 -2.94 16.75 -5.54
CA VAL A 81 -2.76 15.93 -6.76
C VAL A 81 -3.59 16.53 -7.88
N SER A 82 -2.99 16.69 -9.07
CA SER A 82 -3.60 17.37 -10.22
C SER A 82 -3.52 16.55 -11.53
N SER A 83 -2.96 15.36 -11.50
CA SER A 83 -2.85 14.46 -12.67
C SER A 83 -2.57 13.01 -12.27
N VAL A 84 -2.82 12.08 -13.21
CA VAL A 84 -2.46 10.66 -13.04
C VAL A 84 -0.95 10.46 -12.85
N ILE A 85 -0.13 11.25 -13.56
CA ILE A 85 1.34 11.17 -13.44
C ILE A 85 1.77 11.56 -12.03
N GLU A 86 1.20 12.63 -11.49
CA GLU A 86 1.54 13.10 -10.14
C GLU A 86 1.06 12.12 -9.06
N ALA A 87 -0.16 11.59 -9.19
CA ALA A 87 -0.67 10.54 -8.31
C ALA A 87 0.22 9.31 -8.31
N ALA A 88 0.54 8.77 -9.49
CA ALA A 88 1.37 7.58 -9.63
C ALA A 88 2.80 7.79 -9.12
N LYS A 89 3.36 9.00 -9.29
CA LYS A 89 4.69 9.33 -8.75
C LYS A 89 4.65 9.40 -7.23
N LEU A 90 3.68 10.10 -6.66
CA LEU A 90 3.50 10.21 -5.20
C LEU A 90 3.37 8.84 -4.56
N SER A 91 2.56 7.95 -5.18
CA SER A 91 2.37 6.59 -4.72
C SER A 91 3.66 5.76 -4.80
N LEU A 92 4.38 5.83 -5.92
CA LEU A 92 5.67 5.11 -6.05
C LEU A 92 6.69 5.58 -5.02
N ASP A 93 6.80 6.90 -4.80
CA ASP A 93 7.71 7.47 -3.81
C ASP A 93 7.32 7.01 -2.38
N TRP A 94 6.02 6.84 -2.13
CA TRP A 94 5.51 6.30 -0.85
C TRP A 94 5.90 4.83 -0.67
N GLU A 95 5.63 3.97 -1.68
CA GLU A 95 5.99 2.55 -1.60
C GLU A 95 7.49 2.31 -1.45
N MET A 96 8.32 3.14 -2.07
CA MET A 96 9.77 3.10 -1.86
C MET A 96 10.12 3.37 -0.40
N LYS A 97 9.47 4.36 0.23
CA LYS A 97 9.67 4.68 1.65
C LYS A 97 9.19 3.53 2.55
N VAL A 98 8.00 2.98 2.30
CA VAL A 98 7.47 1.83 3.05
C VAL A 98 8.42 0.64 2.95
N THR A 99 8.92 0.34 1.76
CA THR A 99 9.90 -0.74 1.54
C THR A 99 11.17 -0.54 2.38
N ASP A 100 11.69 0.69 2.43
CA ASP A 100 12.87 1.00 3.26
C ASP A 100 12.57 0.82 4.76
N GLU A 101 11.38 1.23 5.23
CA GLU A 101 10.98 1.06 6.63
C GLU A 101 10.80 -0.43 6.98
N ILE A 102 10.18 -1.25 6.13
CA ILE A 102 10.07 -2.70 6.31
C ILE A 102 11.46 -3.36 6.37
N ASN A 103 12.38 -2.99 5.46
CA ASN A 103 13.75 -3.48 5.48
C ASN A 103 14.51 -3.11 6.78
N ASN A 104 14.28 -1.89 7.29
CA ASN A 104 14.88 -1.45 8.55
C ASN A 104 14.29 -2.20 9.74
N LEU A 105 12.98 -2.44 9.75
CA LEU A 105 12.30 -3.23 10.78
C LEU A 105 12.78 -4.68 10.78
N MET A 106 13.00 -5.29 9.60
CA MET A 106 13.57 -6.62 9.45
C MET A 106 14.99 -6.69 10.08
N LYS A 107 15.86 -5.73 9.75
CA LYS A 107 17.21 -5.65 10.32
C LYS A 107 17.18 -5.50 11.84
N LEU A 108 16.24 -4.68 12.36
CA LEU A 108 16.06 -4.48 13.79
C LEU A 108 15.62 -5.78 14.47
N ALA A 109 14.60 -6.47 13.94
CA ALA A 109 14.12 -7.74 14.48
C ALA A 109 15.26 -8.79 14.53
N ALA A 110 16.05 -8.89 13.46
CA ALA A 110 17.22 -9.76 13.41
C ALA A 110 18.26 -9.41 14.49
N SER A 111 18.57 -8.13 14.68
CA SER A 111 19.55 -7.68 15.68
C SER A 111 19.11 -7.93 17.12
N GLU A 112 17.79 -7.95 17.36
CA GLU A 112 17.20 -8.25 18.67
C GLU A 112 16.90 -9.75 18.86
N GLY A 113 17.20 -10.60 17.85
CA GLY A 113 16.93 -12.03 17.88
C GLY A 113 15.44 -12.38 17.87
N ASP A 114 14.60 -11.49 17.38
CA ASP A 114 13.14 -11.67 17.28
C ASP A 114 12.77 -12.36 15.95
N HIS A 115 13.10 -13.64 15.86
CA HIS A 115 12.86 -14.46 14.67
C HIS A 115 11.36 -14.62 14.33
N ILE A 116 10.47 -14.38 15.28
CA ILE A 116 9.03 -14.42 15.04
C ILE A 116 8.60 -13.20 14.24
N THR A 117 9.08 -12.03 14.64
CA THR A 117 8.84 -10.79 13.90
C THR A 117 9.55 -10.83 12.54
N GLU A 118 10.77 -11.38 12.43
CA GLU A 118 11.42 -11.59 11.11
C GLU A 118 10.55 -12.43 10.18
N ASN A 119 10.03 -13.56 10.65
CA ASN A 119 9.15 -14.42 9.85
C ASN A 119 7.84 -13.72 9.47
N PHE A 120 7.25 -12.96 10.37
CA PHE A 120 6.08 -12.15 10.11
C PHE A 120 6.31 -11.12 9.00
N LEU A 121 7.47 -10.45 9.02
CA LEU A 121 7.85 -9.42 8.05
C LEU A 121 8.15 -9.98 6.64
N THR A 122 8.42 -11.26 6.50
CA THR A 122 8.71 -11.89 5.18
C THR A 122 7.55 -11.68 4.21
N TRP A 123 6.31 -11.80 4.68
CA TRP A 123 5.13 -11.53 3.87
C TRP A 123 5.11 -10.09 3.34
N PHE A 124 5.45 -9.11 4.18
CA PHE A 124 5.51 -7.70 3.76
C PHE A 124 6.59 -7.42 2.73
N LEU A 125 7.70 -8.16 2.72
CA LEU A 125 8.73 -8.02 1.68
C LEU A 125 8.20 -8.48 0.32
N ASP A 126 7.44 -9.56 0.29
CA ASP A 126 6.81 -10.06 -0.94
C ASP A 126 5.76 -9.06 -1.43
N GLU A 127 4.92 -8.55 -0.53
CA GLU A 127 3.90 -7.53 -0.84
C GLU A 127 4.52 -6.25 -1.40
N GLN A 128 5.58 -5.72 -0.77
CA GLN A 128 6.27 -4.53 -1.25
C GLN A 128 6.85 -4.70 -2.67
N LEU A 129 7.24 -5.92 -3.06
CA LEU A 129 7.68 -6.19 -4.43
C LEU A 129 6.53 -6.02 -5.42
N GLU A 130 5.32 -6.46 -5.06
CA GLU A 130 4.11 -6.31 -5.87
C GLU A 130 3.66 -4.85 -5.93
N GLU A 131 3.65 -4.14 -4.80
CA GLU A 131 3.26 -2.72 -4.73
C GLU A 131 4.20 -1.82 -5.56
N LEU A 132 5.50 -1.96 -5.40
CA LEU A 132 6.48 -1.23 -6.22
C LEU A 132 6.33 -1.51 -7.71
N SER A 133 6.08 -2.77 -8.09
CA SER A 133 5.85 -3.16 -9.47
C SER A 133 4.60 -2.50 -10.03
N THR A 134 3.51 -2.51 -9.27
CA THR A 134 2.20 -1.96 -9.61
C THR A 134 2.28 -0.45 -9.81
N MET A 135 2.83 0.30 -8.85
CA MET A 135 2.95 1.76 -8.95
C MET A 135 3.93 2.18 -10.05
N ASN A 136 5.02 1.45 -10.24
CA ASN A 136 5.97 1.71 -11.33
C ASN A 136 5.33 1.47 -12.71
N LYS A 137 4.49 0.43 -12.85
CA LYS A 137 3.74 0.16 -14.07
C LYS A 137 2.74 1.28 -14.36
N LEU A 138 1.96 1.70 -13.36
CA LEU A 138 1.01 2.81 -13.49
C LEU A 138 1.73 4.09 -13.93
N LEU A 139 2.85 4.45 -13.29
CA LEU A 139 3.63 5.64 -13.65
C LEU A 139 4.16 5.58 -15.09
N LYS A 140 4.63 4.40 -15.55
CA LYS A 140 5.08 4.21 -16.93
C LYS A 140 3.94 4.39 -17.94
N VAL A 141 2.75 3.87 -17.63
CA VAL A 141 1.56 4.00 -18.49
C VAL A 141 1.12 5.46 -18.53
N ALA A 142 1.01 6.12 -17.37
CA ALA A 142 0.62 7.52 -17.28
C ALA A 142 1.59 8.43 -18.08
N LYS A 143 2.90 8.22 -17.94
CA LYS A 143 3.90 8.98 -18.73
C LYS A 143 3.78 8.78 -20.24
N ARG A 144 3.40 7.58 -20.71
CA ARG A 144 3.19 7.31 -22.14
C ARG A 144 1.89 7.91 -22.66
N ALA A 145 0.86 7.96 -21.83
CA ALA A 145 -0.42 8.57 -22.17
C ALA A 145 -0.33 10.12 -22.21
N GLY A 146 0.59 10.71 -21.48
CA GLY A 146 0.73 12.18 -21.38
C GLY A 146 -0.54 12.80 -20.80
N ASP A 147 -1.11 13.78 -21.51
CA ASP A 147 -2.33 14.47 -21.08
C ASP A 147 -3.62 13.65 -21.37
N ASN A 148 -3.50 12.46 -21.99
CA ASN A 148 -4.65 11.61 -22.28
C ASN A 148 -4.93 10.64 -21.13
N GLU A 149 -5.53 11.15 -20.05
CA GLU A 149 -5.86 10.38 -18.86
C GLU A 149 -6.90 9.27 -19.12
N LEU A 150 -7.79 9.46 -20.12
CA LEU A 150 -8.73 8.40 -20.54
C LEU A 150 -8.02 7.15 -21.10
N ALA A 151 -6.85 7.31 -21.72
CA ALA A 151 -6.06 6.15 -22.14
C ALA A 151 -5.52 5.34 -20.94
N VAL A 152 -5.30 5.98 -19.80
CA VAL A 152 -4.94 5.30 -18.55
C VAL A 152 -6.16 4.57 -17.97
N GLU A 153 -7.33 5.20 -17.97
CA GLU A 153 -8.60 4.55 -17.58
C GLU A 153 -8.84 3.26 -18.41
N GLU A 154 -8.75 3.34 -19.74
CA GLU A 154 -8.89 2.18 -20.62
C GLU A 154 -7.86 1.07 -20.32
N PHE A 155 -6.64 1.46 -19.97
CA PHE A 155 -5.62 0.50 -19.55
C PHE A 155 -6.03 -0.20 -18.25
N MET A 156 -6.57 0.52 -17.26
CA MET A 156 -7.02 -0.05 -15.98
C MET A 156 -8.18 -1.04 -16.19
N VAL A 157 -9.15 -0.73 -17.06
CA VAL A 157 -10.22 -1.66 -17.45
C VAL A 157 -9.65 -2.98 -17.98
N ARG A 158 -8.69 -2.91 -18.90
CA ARG A 158 -8.05 -4.10 -19.48
C ARG A 158 -7.29 -4.93 -18.46
N GLN A 159 -6.61 -4.29 -17.49
CA GLN A 159 -5.89 -5.01 -16.44
C GLN A 159 -6.87 -5.74 -15.51
N ARG A 160 -7.95 -5.11 -15.11
CA ARG A 160 -8.99 -5.75 -14.27
C ARG A 160 -9.63 -6.95 -14.96
N GLY A 161 -9.92 -6.83 -16.26
CA GLY A 161 -10.48 -7.93 -17.04
C GLY A 161 -9.55 -9.15 -17.16
N GLN A 162 -8.24 -8.96 -17.08
CA GLN A 162 -7.26 -10.05 -17.12
C GLN A 162 -7.07 -10.76 -15.78
N GLN A 163 -7.43 -10.10 -14.66
CA GLN A 163 -7.31 -10.66 -13.30
C GLN A 163 -8.54 -11.46 -12.87
N GLN A 164 -9.67 -11.35 -13.59
CA GLN A 164 -10.83 -12.23 -13.34
C GLN A 164 -10.56 -13.60 -14.01
N PRO A 165 -10.45 -14.71 -13.25
CA PRO A 165 -10.40 -16.04 -13.86
C PRO A 165 -11.71 -16.26 -14.62
N ASN A 166 -11.61 -16.74 -15.87
CA ASN A 166 -12.75 -17.20 -16.66
C ASN A 166 -13.59 -18.16 -15.79
N SER A 167 -14.74 -17.71 -15.31
CA SER A 167 -15.75 -18.63 -14.81
C SER A 167 -16.09 -19.58 -15.95
N PRO A 168 -16.03 -20.91 -15.74
CA PRO A 168 -16.51 -21.84 -16.76
C PRO A 168 -17.97 -21.50 -17.04
N SER A 169 -18.28 -21.21 -18.31
CA SER A 169 -19.67 -21.17 -18.73
C SER A 169 -20.32 -22.51 -18.36
N GLU A 170 -21.26 -22.50 -17.42
CA GLU A 170 -22.18 -23.61 -17.26
C GLU A 170 -22.90 -23.76 -18.60
N GLY A 171 -22.41 -24.69 -19.38
CA GLY A 171 -23.07 -25.18 -20.61
C GLY A 171 -24.10 -26.23 -20.21
N GLU A 172 -25.29 -26.01 -20.66
CA GLU A 172 -26.50 -26.81 -20.72
C GLU A 172 -26.35 -28.34 -20.54
#